data_ddd1a0eca0a996a4019e4950a9d26143
#
_entry.id   ddd1a0eca0a996a4019e4950a9d26143
#
_cell.length_a   1.000
_cell.length_b   1.000
_cell.length_c   1.000
_cell.angle_alpha   90.00
_cell.angle_beta   90.00
_cell.angle_gamma   90.00
#
_symmetry.space_group_name_H-M   'P 1'
#
loop_
_entity.id
_entity.type
_entity.pdbx_description
1 polymer ?
#
loop_
_entity_poly.entity_id
_entity_poly.type
_entity_poly.pdbx_seq_one_letter_code
_entity_poly.pdbx_strand_id
1 'polypeptide(L)'
;LGGANTPSWEREDIPGTKSNWEIGGDYEYQFNNGSRFKTLFISNENDNATTRERFDVLAGGGEEKNLYLNMASVLKERIVRGSYTMDLFDGQDLEIGIERAQTILDSNLRLGLAGTGLPSASHGGLVPEDISNANTNVEEIRYEPFAIHNWRINSRMSLETSLVYETSEIEQTGDLYNKRDFNFFRPKLDYRFDITPQLQLRALFEKIVRQISFSDFVAATDSDDNDSNTLAGNADLRPDYWWNYNLLAEYRLPSDAGVVSANLYKHEHRDFRQRIDVSTSDTDLRSAAGNVGSGEMWVAELKASVRLNMLSMPNVVLT
;
A
#
# COMPACT_ATOMS: atom_id res chain seq x y z
N LEU A 1 41.77 23.49 17.12
CA LEU A 1 42.80 22.75 16.38
C LEU A 1 42.05 21.66 15.62
N GLY A 2 41.82 21.90 14.33
CA GLY A 2 41.07 21.05 13.45
C GLY A 2 41.73 19.69 13.28
N GLY A 3 41.04 18.62 13.71
CA GLY A 3 41.26 17.29 13.22
C GLY A 3 40.90 17.28 11.75
N ALA A 4 41.87 16.98 10.88
CA ALA A 4 41.58 16.72 9.49
C ALA A 4 40.59 15.54 9.44
N ASN A 5 39.39 15.78 8.89
CA ASN A 5 38.52 14.71 8.46
C ASN A 5 39.25 13.93 7.38
N THR A 6 39.90 12.87 7.76
CA THR A 6 40.42 11.89 6.80
C THR A 6 39.17 11.29 6.19
N PRO A 7 38.97 11.30 4.86
CA PRO A 7 37.85 10.67 4.23
C PRO A 7 37.87 9.19 4.58
N SER A 8 36.92 8.74 5.40
CA SER A 8 36.69 7.33 5.69
C SER A 8 35.93 6.74 4.50
N TRP A 9 36.45 5.67 3.93
CA TRP A 9 35.72 4.85 2.99
C TRP A 9 34.95 3.81 3.79
N GLU A 10 33.70 3.61 3.47
CA GLU A 10 32.88 2.55 4.02
C GLU A 10 32.61 1.51 2.94
N ARG A 11 32.65 0.23 3.33
CA ARG A 11 32.23 -0.90 2.51
C ARG A 11 31.02 -1.55 3.16
N GLU A 12 30.00 -1.84 2.37
CA GLU A 12 28.82 -2.54 2.84
C GLU A 12 28.63 -3.86 2.11
N ASP A 13 28.23 -4.89 2.86
CA ASP A 13 27.76 -6.17 2.35
C ASP A 13 26.28 -6.29 2.75
N ILE A 14 25.41 -6.55 1.76
CA ILE A 14 23.96 -6.62 1.98
C ILE A 14 23.40 -7.91 1.35
N PRO A 15 23.81 -9.10 1.84
CA PRO A 15 23.21 -10.34 1.39
C PRO A 15 21.75 -10.44 1.85
N GLY A 16 20.89 -10.94 0.97
CA GLY A 16 19.50 -11.18 1.27
C GLY A 16 18.99 -12.46 0.63
N THR A 17 17.96 -13.03 1.25
CA THR A 17 17.20 -14.14 0.71
C THR A 17 15.72 -13.75 0.64
N LYS A 18 15.06 -14.20 -0.40
CA LYS A 18 13.63 -13.99 -0.58
C LYS A 18 13.02 -15.27 -1.14
N SER A 19 11.95 -15.74 -0.48
CA SER A 19 11.10 -16.79 -1.03
C SER A 19 9.64 -16.38 -0.94
N ASN A 20 8.84 -16.80 -1.91
CA ASN A 20 7.40 -16.58 -1.89
C ASN A 20 6.67 -17.74 -2.56
N TRP A 21 5.46 -17.98 -2.10
CA TRP A 21 4.51 -18.84 -2.77
C TRP A 21 3.10 -18.27 -2.66
N GLU A 22 2.28 -18.60 -3.62
CA GLU A 22 0.85 -18.27 -3.63
C GLU A 22 0.06 -19.45 -4.19
N ILE A 23 -1.05 -19.75 -3.56
CA ILE A 23 -2.07 -20.66 -4.06
C ILE A 23 -3.41 -19.97 -4.00
N GLY A 24 -4.19 -20.06 -5.08
CA GLY A 24 -5.52 -19.49 -5.14
C GLY A 24 -6.40 -20.30 -6.09
N GLY A 25 -7.68 -20.07 -5.97
CA GLY A 25 -8.67 -20.66 -6.85
C GLY A 25 -10.01 -19.97 -6.70
N ASP A 26 -10.82 -20.09 -7.72
CA ASP A 26 -12.17 -19.59 -7.75
C ASP A 26 -13.13 -20.67 -8.26
N TYR A 27 -14.39 -20.52 -7.87
CA TYR A 27 -15.48 -21.34 -8.35
C TYR A 27 -16.67 -20.44 -8.65
N GLU A 28 -17.29 -20.62 -9.81
CA GLU A 28 -18.49 -19.93 -10.21
C GLU A 28 -19.57 -20.96 -10.59
N TYR A 29 -20.78 -20.76 -10.07
CA TYR A 29 -21.94 -21.54 -10.42
C TYR A 29 -23.07 -20.64 -10.92
N GLN A 30 -23.55 -20.90 -12.13
CA GLN A 30 -24.68 -20.20 -12.73
C GLN A 30 -25.96 -21.02 -12.55
N PHE A 31 -26.96 -20.41 -11.92
CA PHE A 31 -28.27 -21.01 -11.70
C PHE A 31 -29.15 -20.88 -12.97
N ASN A 32 -30.17 -21.74 -13.07
CA ASN A 32 -31.10 -21.72 -14.20
C ASN A 32 -31.89 -20.41 -14.36
N ASN A 33 -32.04 -19.63 -13.28
CA ASN A 33 -32.68 -18.32 -13.28
C ASN A 33 -31.74 -17.17 -13.69
N GLY A 34 -30.52 -17.48 -14.13
CA GLY A 34 -29.52 -16.50 -14.54
C GLY A 34 -28.63 -15.96 -13.40
N SER A 35 -29.01 -16.16 -12.14
CA SER A 35 -28.18 -15.73 -11.02
C SER A 35 -26.87 -16.52 -10.93
N ARG A 36 -25.85 -15.94 -10.27
CA ARG A 36 -24.52 -16.53 -10.16
C ARG A 36 -24.04 -16.49 -8.71
N PHE A 37 -23.47 -17.60 -8.28
CA PHE A 37 -22.69 -17.67 -7.05
C PHE A 37 -21.22 -17.78 -7.40
N LYS A 38 -20.39 -16.95 -6.79
CA LYS A 38 -18.94 -16.98 -6.96
C LYS A 38 -18.25 -17.05 -5.61
N THR A 39 -17.22 -17.88 -5.51
CA THR A 39 -16.30 -17.90 -4.38
C THR A 39 -14.87 -17.86 -4.88
N LEU A 40 -14.02 -17.22 -4.09
CA LEU A 40 -12.58 -17.07 -4.32
C LEU A 40 -11.87 -17.38 -3.02
N PHE A 41 -10.71 -18.06 -3.11
CA PHE A 41 -9.75 -18.09 -2.01
C PHE A 41 -8.34 -17.81 -2.52
N ILE A 42 -7.53 -17.17 -1.69
CA ILE A 42 -6.10 -16.93 -1.91
C ILE A 42 -5.38 -17.19 -0.59
N SER A 43 -4.22 -17.84 -0.67
CA SER A 43 -3.27 -17.94 0.42
C SER A 43 -1.86 -17.75 -0.11
N ASN A 44 -1.12 -16.85 0.51
CA ASN A 44 0.27 -16.58 0.14
C ASN A 44 1.17 -16.42 1.37
N GLU A 45 2.45 -16.58 1.13
CA GLU A 45 3.51 -16.32 2.10
C GLU A 45 4.70 -15.72 1.38
N ASN A 46 5.28 -14.69 1.98
CA ASN A 46 6.45 -13.99 1.50
C ASN A 46 7.47 -13.90 2.64
N ASP A 47 8.58 -14.59 2.49
CA ASP A 47 9.65 -14.67 3.46
C ASP A 47 10.86 -13.87 2.94
N ASN A 48 11.32 -12.91 3.73
CA ASN A 48 12.45 -12.06 3.40
C ASN A 48 13.42 -12.04 4.58
N ALA A 49 14.71 -12.24 4.29
CA ALA A 49 15.76 -12.02 5.25
C ALA A 49 16.89 -11.23 4.60
N THR A 50 17.37 -10.19 5.28
CA THR A 50 18.46 -9.34 4.82
C THR A 50 19.45 -9.14 5.98
N THR A 51 20.73 -9.28 5.69
CA THR A 51 21.79 -8.90 6.61
C THR A 51 22.58 -7.76 5.98
N ARG A 52 22.79 -6.67 6.70
CA ARG A 52 23.63 -5.55 6.32
C ARG A 52 24.83 -5.51 7.26
N GLU A 53 26.02 -5.59 6.71
CA GLU A 53 27.28 -5.43 7.45
C GLU A 53 28.03 -4.25 6.84
N ARG A 54 28.45 -3.33 7.69
CA ARG A 54 29.24 -2.16 7.28
C ARG A 54 30.61 -2.20 7.94
N PHE A 55 31.62 -1.82 7.16
CA PHE A 55 33.01 -1.83 7.55
C PHE A 55 33.67 -0.49 7.24
N ASP A 56 34.37 0.06 8.20
CA ASP A 56 35.30 1.17 7.98
C ASP A 56 36.55 0.64 7.30
N VAL A 57 36.94 1.25 6.15
CA VAL A 57 38.16 0.91 5.45
C VAL A 57 39.28 1.82 5.96
N LEU A 58 40.26 1.21 6.62
CA LEU A 58 41.38 1.93 7.25
C LEU A 58 42.42 2.33 6.21
N ALA A 59 43.08 3.46 6.42
CA ALA A 59 44.12 3.99 5.54
C ALA A 59 45.30 3.01 5.31
N GLY A 60 45.49 2.03 6.21
CA GLY A 60 46.48 0.96 6.11
C GLY A 60 46.05 -0.30 5.37
N GLY A 61 44.81 -0.34 4.85
CA GLY A 61 44.27 -1.49 4.11
C GLY A 61 43.60 -2.57 4.99
N GLY A 62 43.30 -2.27 6.27
CA GLY A 62 42.46 -3.11 7.13
C GLY A 62 41.00 -2.69 7.06
N GLU A 63 40.11 -3.56 7.56
CA GLU A 63 38.68 -3.28 7.70
C GLU A 63 38.23 -3.52 9.14
N GLU A 64 37.42 -2.65 9.69
CA GLU A 64 36.80 -2.81 10.99
C GLU A 64 35.29 -2.74 10.86
N LYS A 65 34.57 -3.80 11.30
CA LYS A 65 33.12 -3.84 11.26
C LYS A 65 32.56 -2.86 12.29
N ASN A 66 31.68 -1.95 11.82
CA ASN A 66 31.07 -0.92 12.68
C ASN A 66 29.55 -1.07 12.79
N LEU A 67 28.89 -1.83 11.88
CA LEU A 67 27.45 -2.10 11.92
C LEU A 67 27.17 -3.53 11.49
N TYR A 68 26.25 -4.17 12.21
CA TYR A 68 25.57 -5.40 11.84
C TYR A 68 24.07 -5.20 12.00
N LEU A 69 23.31 -5.37 10.96
CA LEU A 69 21.85 -5.35 10.97
C LEU A 69 21.35 -6.61 10.31
N ASN A 70 20.53 -7.38 11.03
CA ASN A 70 19.81 -8.51 10.48
C ASN A 70 18.32 -8.30 10.61
N MET A 71 17.62 -8.31 9.49
CA MET A 71 16.16 -8.23 9.40
C MET A 71 15.63 -9.51 8.80
N ALA A 72 14.64 -10.11 9.46
CA ALA A 72 13.90 -11.25 8.93
C ALA A 72 12.40 -10.97 9.10
N SER A 73 11.61 -11.20 8.05
CA SER A 73 10.17 -11.02 8.10
C SER A 73 9.44 -12.05 7.26
N VAL A 74 8.32 -12.54 7.78
CA VAL A 74 7.40 -13.44 7.08
C VAL A 74 6.03 -12.77 7.03
N LEU A 75 5.57 -12.44 5.83
CA LEU A 75 4.23 -11.91 5.57
C LEU A 75 3.35 -13.00 5.01
N LYS A 76 2.20 -13.25 5.65
CA LYS A 76 1.20 -14.25 5.24
C LYS A 76 -0.13 -13.55 4.99
N GLU A 77 -0.81 -13.97 3.94
CA GLU A 77 -2.15 -13.48 3.65
C GLU A 77 -3.08 -14.65 3.30
N ARG A 78 -4.32 -14.58 3.79
CA ARG A 78 -5.37 -15.55 3.51
C ARG A 78 -6.67 -14.80 3.25
N ILE A 79 -7.22 -14.97 2.05
CA ILE A 79 -8.45 -14.30 1.62
C ILE A 79 -9.48 -15.35 1.23
N VAL A 80 -10.69 -15.15 1.69
CA VAL A 80 -11.87 -15.88 1.22
C VAL A 80 -12.96 -14.88 0.91
N ARG A 81 -13.51 -14.94 -0.30
CA ARG A 81 -14.63 -14.10 -0.74
C ARG A 81 -15.74 -14.97 -1.31
N GLY A 82 -16.98 -14.64 -0.95
CA GLY A 82 -18.16 -15.23 -1.55
C GLY A 82 -19.13 -14.16 -1.98
N SER A 83 -19.73 -14.30 -3.17
CA SER A 83 -20.74 -13.36 -3.67
C SER A 83 -21.86 -14.06 -4.43
N TYR A 84 -23.01 -13.40 -4.46
CA TYR A 84 -24.18 -13.82 -5.20
C TYR A 84 -24.71 -12.65 -6.03
N THR A 85 -24.80 -12.85 -7.34
CA THR A 85 -25.31 -11.86 -8.30
C THR A 85 -26.69 -12.30 -8.79
N MET A 86 -27.64 -11.37 -8.82
CA MET A 86 -28.99 -11.59 -9.31
C MET A 86 -29.51 -10.39 -10.08
N ASP A 87 -30.37 -10.64 -11.07
CA ASP A 87 -31.14 -9.59 -11.72
C ASP A 87 -32.26 -9.12 -10.77
N LEU A 88 -32.38 -7.79 -10.57
CA LEU A 88 -33.45 -7.19 -9.76
C LEU A 88 -34.62 -6.77 -10.64
N PHE A 89 -34.35 -5.99 -11.66
CA PHE A 89 -35.30 -5.45 -12.61
C PHE A 89 -34.66 -5.37 -14.00
N ASP A 90 -35.41 -4.98 -15.01
CA ASP A 90 -34.87 -4.82 -16.34
C ASP A 90 -33.73 -3.78 -16.36
N GLY A 91 -32.57 -4.21 -16.83
CA GLY A 91 -31.36 -3.41 -16.84
C GLY A 91 -30.70 -3.16 -15.47
N GLN A 92 -31.07 -3.91 -14.44
CA GLN A 92 -30.51 -3.78 -13.08
C GLN A 92 -30.06 -5.13 -12.54
N ASP A 93 -28.84 -5.19 -12.06
CA ASP A 93 -28.31 -6.34 -11.32
C ASP A 93 -27.78 -5.92 -9.94
N LEU A 94 -27.80 -6.85 -9.02
CA LEU A 94 -27.29 -6.68 -7.66
C LEU A 94 -26.35 -7.84 -7.35
N GLU A 95 -25.14 -7.51 -6.95
CA GLU A 95 -24.20 -8.42 -6.31
C GLU A 95 -24.15 -8.12 -4.82
N ILE A 96 -24.32 -9.15 -3.99
CA ILE A 96 -24.09 -9.07 -2.54
C ILE A 96 -23.05 -10.12 -2.17
N GLY A 97 -22.20 -9.78 -1.20
CA GLY A 97 -21.14 -10.70 -0.81
C GLY A 97 -20.46 -10.31 0.48
N ILE A 98 -19.49 -11.12 0.84
CA ILE A 98 -18.60 -10.89 1.97
C ILE A 98 -17.20 -11.37 1.63
N GLU A 99 -16.21 -10.60 2.05
CA GLU A 99 -14.81 -10.99 2.05
C GLU A 99 -14.30 -11.08 3.49
N ARG A 100 -13.48 -12.09 3.77
CA ARG A 100 -12.64 -12.19 4.96
C ARG A 100 -11.19 -12.24 4.52
N ALA A 101 -10.40 -11.30 5.02
CA ALA A 101 -8.95 -11.31 4.88
C ALA A 101 -8.29 -11.48 6.25
N GLN A 102 -7.19 -12.22 6.27
CA GLN A 102 -6.28 -12.35 7.41
C GLN A 102 -4.88 -12.09 6.90
N THR A 103 -4.21 -11.11 7.48
CA THR A 103 -2.82 -10.77 7.16
C THR A 103 -1.99 -10.86 8.43
N ILE A 104 -0.84 -11.53 8.36
CA ILE A 104 0.06 -11.75 9.49
C ILE A 104 1.47 -11.35 9.05
N LEU A 105 2.12 -10.48 9.81
CA LEU A 105 3.53 -10.15 9.69
C LEU A 105 4.27 -10.59 10.95
N ASP A 106 5.21 -11.52 10.81
CA ASP A 106 6.24 -11.82 11.79
C ASP A 106 7.51 -11.07 11.40
N SER A 107 8.07 -10.24 12.29
CA SER A 107 9.28 -9.47 12.04
C SER A 107 10.25 -9.59 13.20
N ASN A 108 11.53 -9.78 12.86
CA ASN A 108 12.63 -9.80 13.80
C ASN A 108 13.76 -8.91 13.27
N LEU A 109 14.28 -8.02 14.11
CA LEU A 109 15.40 -7.14 13.80
C LEU A 109 16.46 -7.28 14.87
N ARG A 110 17.74 -7.37 14.46
CA ARG A 110 18.90 -7.39 15.35
C ARG A 110 19.91 -6.35 14.88
N LEU A 111 20.26 -5.44 15.75
CA LEU A 111 21.27 -4.41 15.48
C LEU A 111 22.47 -4.60 16.41
N GLY A 112 23.65 -4.65 15.84
CA GLY A 112 24.92 -4.59 16.53
C GLY A 112 25.73 -3.38 16.05
N LEU A 113 26.31 -2.63 16.99
CA LEU A 113 27.15 -1.49 16.71
C LEU A 113 28.54 -1.65 17.33
N ALA A 114 29.55 -0.99 16.73
CA ALA A 114 30.85 -0.85 17.37
C ALA A 114 30.70 -0.03 18.68
N GLY A 115 31.23 -0.56 19.79
CA GLY A 115 31.05 0.09 21.09
C GLY A 115 31.89 -0.56 22.18
N THR A 116 31.73 -0.09 23.42
CA THR A 116 32.50 -0.54 24.61
C THR A 116 31.81 -1.65 25.40
N GLY A 117 30.64 -2.15 24.94
CA GLY A 117 29.91 -3.26 25.57
C GLY A 117 30.49 -4.64 25.27
N LEU A 118 29.77 -5.69 25.73
CA LEU A 118 30.14 -7.08 25.42
C LEU A 118 29.65 -7.46 24.03
N PRO A 119 30.54 -7.86 23.11
CA PRO A 119 30.15 -8.29 21.77
C PRO A 119 29.33 -9.60 21.81
N SER A 120 28.39 -9.75 20.87
CA SER A 120 27.53 -10.91 20.73
C SER A 120 27.65 -11.52 19.33
N ALA A 121 27.82 -12.83 19.24
CA ALA A 121 27.86 -13.53 17.97
C ALA A 121 26.56 -13.41 17.18
N SER A 122 25.40 -13.30 17.84
CA SER A 122 24.10 -13.08 17.21
C SER A 122 23.92 -11.67 16.63
N HIS A 123 24.83 -10.76 16.93
CA HIS A 123 24.87 -9.39 16.46
C HIS A 123 26.15 -9.12 15.63
N GLY A 124 26.59 -10.15 14.88
CA GLY A 124 27.76 -10.04 13.99
C GLY A 124 29.10 -9.84 14.68
N GLY A 125 29.19 -10.16 15.98
CA GLY A 125 30.39 -9.93 16.80
C GLY A 125 30.51 -8.49 17.32
N LEU A 126 29.45 -7.69 17.19
CA LEU A 126 29.36 -6.32 17.71
C LEU A 126 28.56 -6.26 19.01
N VAL A 127 28.51 -5.09 19.64
CA VAL A 127 27.71 -4.86 20.84
C VAL A 127 26.23 -4.77 20.45
N PRO A 128 25.33 -5.58 21.08
CA PRO A 128 23.91 -5.48 20.85
C PRO A 128 23.37 -4.07 21.14
N GLU A 129 22.51 -3.57 20.26
CA GLU A 129 21.73 -2.34 20.47
C GLU A 129 20.26 -2.69 20.66
N ASP A 130 19.67 -2.20 21.74
CA ASP A 130 18.26 -2.42 22.05
C ASP A 130 17.39 -1.53 21.19
N ILE A 131 16.55 -2.14 20.37
CA ILE A 131 15.59 -1.43 19.51
C ILE A 131 14.18 -1.78 19.94
N SER A 132 13.37 -0.77 20.18
CA SER A 132 11.94 -0.94 20.47
C SER A 132 11.22 -1.61 19.28
N ASN A 133 10.36 -2.58 19.55
CA ASN A 133 9.61 -3.33 18.52
C ASN A 133 10.50 -4.14 17.57
N ALA A 134 11.67 -4.59 18.02
CA ALA A 134 12.58 -5.44 17.25
C ALA A 134 11.97 -6.82 16.96
N ASN A 135 11.18 -7.35 17.88
CA ASN A 135 10.46 -8.61 17.73
C ASN A 135 8.95 -8.31 17.75
N THR A 136 8.31 -8.45 16.62
CA THR A 136 6.92 -8.04 16.48
C THR A 136 6.16 -9.04 15.61
N ASN A 137 5.00 -9.45 16.09
CA ASN A 137 3.97 -10.11 15.29
C ASN A 137 2.78 -9.15 15.19
N VAL A 138 2.31 -8.89 13.97
CA VAL A 138 1.11 -8.08 13.68
C VAL A 138 0.14 -8.94 12.92
N GLU A 139 -1.07 -9.09 13.43
CA GLU A 139 -2.17 -9.80 12.77
C GLU A 139 -3.34 -8.85 12.53
N GLU A 140 -3.89 -8.84 11.33
CA GLU A 140 -5.17 -8.22 11.01
C GLU A 140 -6.18 -9.26 10.57
N ILE A 141 -7.37 -9.20 11.14
CA ILE A 141 -8.55 -9.92 10.64
C ILE A 141 -9.56 -8.88 10.18
N ARG A 142 -9.91 -8.92 8.88
CA ARG A 142 -10.83 -7.99 8.24
C ARG A 142 -12.03 -8.71 7.63
N TYR A 143 -13.22 -8.13 7.81
CA TYR A 143 -14.44 -8.53 7.15
C TYR A 143 -15.01 -7.37 6.37
N GLU A 144 -15.41 -7.63 5.13
CA GLU A 144 -15.97 -6.65 4.21
C GLU A 144 -17.28 -7.19 3.58
N PRO A 145 -18.43 -7.16 4.27
CA PRO A 145 -19.70 -7.31 3.58
C PRO A 145 -19.90 -6.15 2.58
N PHE A 146 -20.42 -6.49 1.40
CA PHE A 146 -20.63 -5.53 0.33
C PHE A 146 -21.91 -5.77 -0.46
N ALA A 147 -22.37 -4.69 -1.12
CA ALA A 147 -23.42 -4.73 -2.11
C ALA A 147 -23.04 -3.84 -3.29
N ILE A 148 -23.16 -4.35 -4.51
CA ILE A 148 -22.90 -3.62 -5.76
C ILE A 148 -24.16 -3.69 -6.61
N HIS A 149 -24.72 -2.53 -6.91
CA HIS A 149 -25.88 -2.40 -7.77
C HIS A 149 -25.47 -1.72 -9.07
N ASN A 150 -25.69 -2.41 -10.18
CA ASN A 150 -25.49 -1.88 -11.53
C ASN A 150 -26.84 -1.56 -12.14
N TRP A 151 -27.01 -0.35 -12.61
CA TRP A 151 -28.21 0.12 -13.27
C TRP A 151 -27.92 0.70 -14.65
N ARG A 152 -28.37 0.03 -15.69
CA ARG A 152 -28.46 0.57 -17.05
C ARG A 152 -29.75 1.37 -17.17
N ILE A 153 -29.70 2.68 -16.86
CA ILE A 153 -30.85 3.58 -16.88
C ILE A 153 -31.47 3.64 -18.28
N ASN A 154 -30.61 3.71 -19.29
CA ASN A 154 -30.97 3.63 -20.71
C ASN A 154 -29.71 3.32 -21.55
N SER A 155 -29.81 3.39 -22.89
CA SER A 155 -28.70 3.10 -23.80
C SER A 155 -27.51 4.05 -23.69
N ARG A 156 -27.67 5.20 -22.99
CA ARG A 156 -26.64 6.24 -22.84
C ARG A 156 -26.20 6.46 -21.41
N MET A 157 -26.93 5.94 -20.44
CA MET A 157 -26.70 6.22 -19.02
C MET A 157 -26.59 4.94 -18.23
N SER A 158 -25.58 4.85 -17.40
CA SER A 158 -25.43 3.79 -16.41
C SER A 158 -24.96 4.34 -15.08
N LEU A 159 -25.36 3.68 -14.01
CA LEU A 159 -24.96 3.97 -12.63
C LEU A 159 -24.53 2.69 -11.95
N GLU A 160 -23.33 2.69 -11.39
CA GLU A 160 -22.88 1.69 -10.43
C GLU A 160 -22.90 2.31 -9.04
N THR A 161 -23.54 1.63 -8.11
CA THR A 161 -23.52 1.99 -6.69
C THR A 161 -22.89 0.84 -5.92
N SER A 162 -21.80 1.11 -5.21
CA SER A 162 -21.16 0.11 -4.34
C SER A 162 -21.16 0.60 -2.90
N LEU A 163 -21.53 -0.30 -1.98
CA LEU A 163 -21.51 -0.07 -0.55
C LEU A 163 -20.68 -1.18 0.08
N VAL A 164 -19.61 -0.81 0.75
CA VAL A 164 -18.78 -1.74 1.51
C VAL A 164 -18.78 -1.29 2.97
N TYR A 165 -18.98 -2.21 3.88
CA TYR A 165 -18.77 -1.99 5.30
C TYR A 165 -17.57 -2.81 5.75
N GLU A 166 -16.46 -2.12 6.01
CA GLU A 166 -15.23 -2.73 6.46
C GLU A 166 -15.18 -2.72 7.99
N THR A 167 -14.89 -3.86 8.58
CA THR A 167 -14.50 -3.96 9.99
C THR A 167 -13.22 -4.76 10.08
N SER A 168 -12.24 -4.23 10.80
CA SER A 168 -10.96 -4.90 11.01
C SER A 168 -10.52 -4.83 12.47
N GLU A 169 -9.84 -5.87 12.92
CA GLU A 169 -9.15 -5.96 14.19
C GLU A 169 -7.67 -6.15 13.87
N ILE A 170 -6.81 -5.26 14.41
CA ILE A 170 -5.36 -5.36 14.32
C ILE A 170 -4.81 -5.63 15.72
N GLU A 171 -4.05 -6.73 15.87
CA GLU A 171 -3.37 -7.09 17.11
C GLU A 171 -1.87 -7.15 16.87
N GLN A 172 -1.11 -6.44 17.70
CA GLN A 172 0.35 -6.48 17.74
C GLN A 172 0.80 -7.16 19.02
N THR A 173 1.73 -8.10 18.89
CA THR A 173 2.35 -8.83 20.02
C THR A 173 3.86 -8.89 19.82
N GLY A 174 4.58 -9.37 20.83
CA GLY A 174 6.05 -9.40 20.87
C GLY A 174 6.59 -8.45 21.91
N ASP A 175 7.47 -7.53 21.52
CA ASP A 175 8.06 -6.54 22.45
C ASP A 175 7.02 -5.53 22.96
N LEU A 176 5.94 -5.30 22.19
CA LEU A 176 4.82 -4.46 22.56
C LEU A 176 3.51 -5.19 22.32
N TYR A 177 2.53 -5.01 23.21
CA TYR A 177 1.16 -5.44 22.99
C TYR A 177 0.27 -4.24 22.68
N ASN A 178 -0.45 -4.31 21.56
CA ASN A 178 -1.47 -3.33 21.19
C ASN A 178 -2.59 -4.02 20.43
N LYS A 179 -3.84 -3.60 20.66
CA LYS A 179 -5.01 -4.13 19.95
C LYS A 179 -5.95 -2.99 19.59
N ARG A 180 -6.40 -2.96 18.34
CA ARG A 180 -7.23 -1.88 17.81
C ARG A 180 -8.26 -2.40 16.84
N ASP A 181 -9.44 -1.77 16.89
CA ASP A 181 -10.56 -2.05 16.01
C ASP A 181 -10.82 -0.84 15.10
N PHE A 182 -11.14 -1.09 13.84
CA PHE A 182 -11.49 -0.07 12.86
C PHE A 182 -12.76 -0.45 12.13
N ASN A 183 -13.60 0.57 11.83
CA ASN A 183 -14.83 0.39 11.09
C ASN A 183 -14.97 1.51 10.08
N PHE A 184 -15.24 1.15 8.82
CA PHE A 184 -15.40 2.10 7.74
C PHE A 184 -16.59 1.74 6.87
N PHE A 185 -17.42 2.74 6.61
CA PHE A 185 -18.40 2.67 5.54
C PHE A 185 -17.79 3.33 4.30
N ARG A 186 -17.72 2.58 3.19
CA ARG A 186 -17.05 2.96 1.93
C ARG A 186 -18.06 2.96 0.80
N PRO A 187 -18.81 4.06 0.58
CA PRO A 187 -19.70 4.21 -0.56
C PRO A 187 -18.91 4.56 -1.82
N LYS A 188 -19.43 4.11 -2.98
CA LYS A 188 -18.99 4.51 -4.31
C LYS A 188 -20.22 4.72 -5.19
N LEU A 189 -20.21 5.80 -5.97
CA LEU A 189 -21.15 6.09 -7.04
C LEU A 189 -20.35 6.38 -8.30
N ASP A 190 -20.60 5.63 -9.37
CA ASP A 190 -19.96 5.79 -10.66
C ASP A 190 -21.03 5.95 -11.73
N TYR A 191 -21.22 7.19 -12.16
CA TYR A 191 -22.22 7.55 -13.16
C TYR A 191 -21.56 7.83 -14.50
N ARG A 192 -22.04 7.17 -15.55
CA ARG A 192 -21.62 7.36 -16.93
C ARG A 192 -22.77 7.89 -17.76
N PHE A 193 -22.47 8.89 -18.60
CA PHE A 193 -23.39 9.46 -19.56
C PHE A 193 -22.75 9.68 -20.92
N ASP A 194 -23.22 8.95 -21.93
CA ASP A 194 -22.86 9.13 -23.34
C ASP A 194 -23.75 10.24 -23.94
N ILE A 195 -23.29 11.50 -23.86
CA ILE A 195 -24.02 12.69 -24.36
C ILE A 195 -24.25 12.54 -25.88
N THR A 196 -23.19 12.17 -26.58
CA THR A 196 -23.21 11.77 -28.00
C THR A 196 -22.41 10.48 -28.16
N PRO A 197 -22.42 9.83 -29.35
CA PRO A 197 -21.54 8.69 -29.60
C PRO A 197 -20.05 9.02 -29.43
N GLN A 198 -19.68 10.31 -29.54
CA GLN A 198 -18.30 10.78 -29.40
C GLN A 198 -17.97 11.34 -28.02
N LEU A 199 -18.95 11.92 -27.30
CA LEU A 199 -18.72 12.60 -26.03
C LEU A 199 -19.33 11.81 -24.87
N GLN A 200 -18.48 11.39 -23.95
CA GLN A 200 -18.85 10.72 -22.72
C GLN A 200 -18.46 11.58 -21.50
N LEU A 201 -19.35 11.65 -20.52
CA LEU A 201 -19.03 12.13 -19.17
C LEU A 201 -19.09 10.97 -18.19
N ARG A 202 -18.18 10.98 -17.23
CA ARG A 202 -18.18 10.07 -16.09
C ARG A 202 -17.99 10.85 -14.81
N ALA A 203 -18.85 10.65 -13.83
CA ALA A 203 -18.77 11.25 -12.52
C ALA A 203 -18.58 10.10 -11.49
N LEU A 204 -17.49 10.17 -10.73
CA LEU A 204 -17.17 9.21 -9.68
C LEU A 204 -17.11 9.91 -8.33
N PHE A 205 -17.79 9.35 -7.36
CA PHE A 205 -17.74 9.74 -5.97
C PHE A 205 -17.48 8.50 -5.14
N GLU A 206 -16.44 8.50 -4.32
CA GLU A 206 -16.11 7.35 -3.49
C GLU A 206 -15.33 7.74 -2.23
N LYS A 207 -15.45 6.93 -1.19
CA LYS A 207 -14.55 6.96 -0.04
C LYS A 207 -13.54 5.83 -0.15
N ILE A 208 -12.26 6.17 -0.20
CA ILE A 208 -11.15 5.24 -0.25
C ILE A 208 -10.47 5.21 1.11
N VAL A 209 -10.30 4.03 1.69
CA VAL A 209 -9.54 3.78 2.92
C VAL A 209 -8.24 3.10 2.53
N ARG A 210 -7.11 3.65 2.94
CA ARG A 210 -5.80 3.04 2.73
C ARG A 210 -5.45 2.18 3.92
N GLN A 211 -5.24 0.90 3.67
CA GLN A 211 -4.81 -0.04 4.69
C GLN A 211 -3.46 0.40 5.29
N ILE A 212 -3.27 0.12 6.57
CA ILE A 212 -2.00 0.37 7.25
C ILE A 212 -1.00 -0.66 6.72
N SER A 213 0.20 -0.21 6.38
CA SER A 213 1.29 -1.14 6.10
C SER A 213 1.75 -1.76 7.42
N PHE A 214 1.84 -3.07 7.48
CA PHE A 214 2.31 -3.74 8.69
C PHE A 214 3.77 -3.42 9.00
N SER A 215 4.57 -3.03 7.99
CA SER A 215 5.89 -2.47 8.18
C SER A 215 5.91 -1.17 9.02
N ASP A 216 4.80 -0.45 9.08
CA ASP A 216 4.69 0.77 9.90
C ASP A 216 4.60 0.46 11.42
N PHE A 217 4.31 -0.79 11.80
CA PHE A 217 4.27 -1.23 13.20
C PHE A 217 5.59 -1.76 13.71
N VAL A 218 6.51 -2.14 12.83
CA VAL A 218 7.76 -2.78 13.17
C VAL A 218 8.93 -1.80 13.08
N ALA A 219 10.00 -2.07 13.84
CA ALA A 219 11.23 -1.33 13.70
C ALA A 219 11.89 -1.67 12.35
N ALA A 220 12.44 -0.66 11.71
CA ALA A 220 13.20 -0.79 10.48
C ALA A 220 14.37 0.21 10.49
N THR A 221 15.32 0.04 9.59
CA THR A 221 16.33 1.08 9.34
C THR A 221 16.02 1.79 8.03
N ASP A 222 16.32 3.08 7.99
CA ASP A 222 16.26 3.85 6.76
C ASP A 222 17.47 3.50 5.90
N SER A 223 17.25 2.82 4.77
CA SER A 223 18.32 2.45 3.84
C SER A 223 18.88 3.65 3.06
N ASP A 224 18.13 4.76 3.05
CA ASP A 224 18.53 5.98 2.34
C ASP A 224 19.33 6.94 3.21
N ASP A 225 19.46 6.64 4.51
CA ASP A 225 20.19 7.45 5.47
C ASP A 225 21.48 6.73 5.90
N ASN A 226 22.63 7.32 5.55
CA ASN A 226 23.95 6.80 5.92
C ASN A 226 24.20 6.86 7.45
N ASP A 227 23.35 7.54 8.22
CA ASP A 227 23.56 7.87 9.62
C ASP A 227 22.78 6.98 10.61
N SER A 228 22.54 5.71 10.33
CA SER A 228 21.97 4.75 11.32
C SER A 228 20.59 5.18 11.89
N ASN A 229 19.84 6.02 11.18
CA ASN A 229 18.53 6.45 11.62
C ASN A 229 17.57 5.26 11.65
N THR A 230 17.05 4.92 12.83
CA THR A 230 16.08 3.85 12.98
C THR A 230 14.68 4.37 12.74
N LEU A 231 13.91 3.67 11.90
CA LEU A 231 12.49 3.85 11.79
C LEU A 231 11.84 3.13 12.98
N ALA A 232 11.27 3.89 13.92
CA ALA A 232 10.48 3.30 14.98
C ALA A 232 9.13 2.85 14.44
N GLY A 233 8.66 1.66 14.85
CA GLY A 233 7.29 1.26 14.60
C GLY A 233 6.33 2.14 15.41
N ASN A 234 5.14 2.43 14.83
CA ASN A 234 4.11 3.20 15.50
C ASN A 234 2.82 2.37 15.63
N ALA A 235 2.59 1.87 16.83
CA ALA A 235 1.41 1.08 17.16
C ALA A 235 0.09 1.89 17.19
N ASP A 236 0.18 3.24 17.22
CA ASP A 236 -0.98 4.14 17.30
C ASP A 236 -1.49 4.62 15.93
N LEU A 237 -0.92 4.11 14.85
CA LEU A 237 -1.36 4.44 13.51
C LEU A 237 -2.82 4.11 13.27
N ARG A 238 -3.49 4.97 12.51
CA ARG A 238 -4.85 4.77 12.02
C ARG A 238 -4.86 4.71 10.50
N PRO A 239 -5.74 3.91 9.88
CA PRO A 239 -5.97 3.96 8.45
C PRO A 239 -6.33 5.38 8.03
N ASP A 240 -5.60 5.93 7.07
CA ASP A 240 -5.97 7.19 6.46
C ASP A 240 -7.00 6.94 5.36
N TYR A 241 -7.86 7.91 5.13
CA TYR A 241 -8.87 7.82 4.08
C TYR A 241 -9.07 9.16 3.39
N TRP A 242 -9.65 9.09 2.20
CA TRP A 242 -10.06 10.29 1.48
C TRP A 242 -11.37 10.09 0.74
N TRP A 243 -12.06 11.20 0.56
CA TRP A 243 -13.16 11.30 -0.37
C TRP A 243 -12.61 11.70 -1.73
N ASN A 244 -12.92 10.92 -2.75
CA ASN A 244 -12.57 11.18 -4.14
C ASN A 244 -13.80 11.64 -4.89
N TYR A 245 -13.72 12.86 -5.45
CA TYR A 245 -14.69 13.43 -6.36
C TYR A 245 -14.02 13.58 -7.70
N ASN A 246 -14.48 12.90 -8.73
CA ASN A 246 -13.85 12.88 -10.04
C ASN A 246 -14.88 13.15 -11.12
N LEU A 247 -14.55 14.02 -12.08
CA LEU A 247 -15.32 14.30 -13.28
C LEU A 247 -14.42 14.17 -14.50
N LEU A 248 -14.70 13.19 -15.34
CA LEU A 248 -14.00 12.90 -16.57
C LEU A 248 -14.90 13.19 -17.77
N ALA A 249 -14.41 14.01 -18.70
CA ALA A 249 -14.98 14.19 -20.03
C ALA A 249 -14.04 13.55 -21.07
N GLU A 250 -14.56 12.66 -21.90
CA GLU A 250 -13.82 12.02 -22.98
C GLU A 250 -14.48 12.29 -24.31
N TYR A 251 -13.72 12.82 -25.27
CA TYR A 251 -14.18 13.07 -26.62
C TYR A 251 -13.38 12.23 -27.62
N ARG A 252 -14.08 11.36 -28.34
CA ARG A 252 -13.54 10.54 -29.42
C ARG A 252 -13.59 11.30 -30.71
N LEU A 253 -12.44 11.54 -31.30
CA LEU A 253 -12.32 12.25 -32.57
C LEU A 253 -12.95 11.45 -33.70
N PRO A 254 -13.59 12.09 -34.68
CA PRO A 254 -14.17 11.42 -35.84
C PRO A 254 -13.14 10.56 -36.58
N SER A 255 -13.63 9.49 -37.25
CA SER A 255 -12.81 8.59 -38.09
C SER A 255 -11.64 7.92 -37.36
N ASP A 256 -11.85 7.57 -36.07
CA ASP A 256 -10.81 6.98 -35.21
C ASP A 256 -9.51 7.79 -35.14
N ALA A 257 -9.61 9.10 -35.33
CA ALA A 257 -8.44 9.99 -35.29
C ALA A 257 -7.81 10.12 -33.90
N GLY A 258 -8.50 9.65 -32.85
CA GLY A 258 -7.94 9.67 -31.50
C GLY A 258 -8.95 9.98 -30.41
N VAL A 259 -8.43 10.29 -29.22
CA VAL A 259 -9.22 10.62 -28.01
C VAL A 259 -8.61 11.84 -27.33
N VAL A 260 -9.46 12.75 -26.87
CA VAL A 260 -9.10 13.85 -25.99
C VAL A 260 -9.90 13.70 -24.72
N SER A 261 -9.24 13.78 -23.57
CA SER A 261 -9.91 13.73 -22.27
C SER A 261 -9.49 14.88 -21.36
N ALA A 262 -10.45 15.34 -20.57
CA ALA A 262 -10.27 16.28 -19.49
C ALA A 262 -10.77 15.65 -18.20
N ASN A 263 -9.90 15.58 -17.20
CA ASN A 263 -10.20 15.01 -15.90
C ASN A 263 -9.99 16.05 -14.81
N LEU A 264 -11.01 16.28 -14.00
CA LEU A 264 -10.96 17.14 -12.84
C LEU A 264 -11.27 16.29 -11.61
N TYR A 265 -10.37 16.26 -10.63
CA TYR A 265 -10.66 15.57 -9.38
C TYR A 265 -10.23 16.35 -8.15
N LYS A 266 -10.97 16.11 -7.07
CA LYS A 266 -10.70 16.62 -5.73
C LYS A 266 -10.56 15.44 -4.77
N HIS A 267 -9.50 15.46 -3.96
CA HIS A 267 -9.34 14.55 -2.84
C HIS A 267 -9.41 15.32 -1.51
N GLU A 268 -10.22 14.85 -0.60
CA GLU A 268 -10.28 15.34 0.78
C GLU A 268 -9.72 14.28 1.72
N HIS A 269 -8.47 14.45 2.11
CA HIS A 269 -7.75 13.52 2.98
C HIS A 269 -8.08 13.73 4.45
N ARG A 270 -8.17 12.61 5.19
CA ARG A 270 -8.33 12.57 6.64
C ARG A 270 -7.34 11.59 7.24
N ASP A 271 -6.83 11.88 8.43
CA ASP A 271 -5.82 11.11 9.13
C ASP A 271 -4.59 10.81 8.26
N PHE A 272 -4.21 11.77 7.40
CA PHE A 272 -3.15 11.62 6.40
C PHE A 272 -1.84 11.17 7.06
N ARG A 273 -1.21 10.13 6.51
CA ARG A 273 0.02 9.57 7.06
C ARG A 273 1.24 10.21 6.43
N GLN A 274 2.17 10.60 7.28
CA GLN A 274 3.50 11.08 6.92
C GLN A 274 4.54 10.60 7.92
N ARG A 275 5.79 10.79 7.59
CA ARG A 275 6.91 10.60 8.50
C ARG A 275 6.92 11.72 9.54
N ILE A 276 6.95 11.37 10.80
CA ILE A 276 7.02 12.29 11.93
C ILE A 276 8.30 12.04 12.75
N ASP A 277 8.81 13.07 13.38
CA ASP A 277 9.90 12.99 14.33
C ASP A 277 9.39 12.43 15.66
N VAL A 278 10.00 11.34 16.12
CA VAL A 278 9.75 10.70 17.41
C VAL A 278 11.02 10.58 18.23
N SER A 279 12.02 11.42 17.95
CA SER A 279 13.31 11.46 18.64
C SER A 279 13.12 11.72 20.12
N THR A 280 13.91 11.03 20.95
CA THR A 280 13.89 11.19 22.41
C THR A 280 14.94 12.18 22.90
N SER A 281 15.95 12.48 22.07
CA SER A 281 17.00 13.46 22.32
C SER A 281 17.69 13.89 21.02
N ASP A 282 18.52 14.94 21.08
CA ASP A 282 19.34 15.39 19.94
C ASP A 282 20.39 14.37 19.49
N THR A 283 20.63 13.33 20.28
CA THR A 283 21.59 12.24 19.97
C THR A 283 20.91 10.90 19.70
N ASP A 284 19.60 10.81 19.90
CA ASP A 284 18.77 9.63 19.60
C ASP A 284 17.68 10.04 18.61
N LEU A 285 18.09 10.19 17.36
CA LEU A 285 17.21 10.63 16.28
C LEU A 285 16.38 9.44 15.76
N ARG A 286 15.06 9.58 15.83
CA ARG A 286 14.11 8.56 15.39
C ARG A 286 12.97 9.18 14.60
N SER A 287 12.52 8.48 13.59
CA SER A 287 11.32 8.85 12.87
C SER A 287 10.36 7.67 12.80
N ALA A 288 9.08 7.95 12.67
CA ALA A 288 8.04 6.94 12.52
C ALA A 288 6.97 7.41 11.53
N ALA A 289 6.19 6.48 10.99
CA ALA A 289 4.94 6.84 10.34
C ALA A 289 3.96 7.40 11.37
N GLY A 290 3.26 8.49 11.06
CA GLY A 290 2.29 9.13 11.96
C GLY A 290 1.14 9.77 11.20
N ASN A 291 -0.02 9.93 11.86
CA ASN A 291 -1.16 10.63 11.30
C ASN A 291 -1.04 12.13 11.59
N VAL A 292 -0.92 12.96 10.54
CA VAL A 292 -0.61 14.40 10.65
C VAL A 292 -1.81 15.32 10.41
N GLY A 293 -3.02 14.76 10.21
CA GLY A 293 -4.24 15.55 10.08
C GLY A 293 -4.93 15.42 8.73
N SER A 294 -5.46 16.52 8.19
CA SER A 294 -6.27 16.53 6.98
C SER A 294 -5.71 17.48 5.92
N GLY A 295 -6.03 17.22 4.66
CA GLY A 295 -5.62 18.04 3.54
C GLY A 295 -6.57 17.91 2.36
N GLU A 296 -6.46 18.85 1.43
CA GLU A 296 -7.22 18.84 0.17
C GLU A 296 -6.26 18.91 -1.01
N MET A 297 -6.60 18.23 -2.09
CA MET A 297 -5.87 18.29 -3.35
C MET A 297 -6.86 18.45 -4.50
N TRP A 298 -6.55 19.36 -5.41
CA TRP A 298 -7.26 19.57 -6.66
C TRP A 298 -6.32 19.30 -7.83
N VAL A 299 -6.78 18.53 -8.80
CA VAL A 299 -6.00 18.22 -10.00
C VAL A 299 -6.88 18.36 -11.22
N ALA A 300 -6.33 19.03 -12.26
CA ALA A 300 -6.87 19.09 -13.59
C ALA A 300 -5.86 18.45 -14.56
N GLU A 301 -6.30 17.43 -15.28
CA GLU A 301 -5.50 16.71 -16.28
C GLU A 301 -6.14 16.88 -17.66
N LEU A 302 -5.32 17.18 -18.67
CA LEU A 302 -5.71 17.12 -20.07
C LEU A 302 -4.83 16.09 -20.76
N LYS A 303 -5.46 15.13 -21.43
CA LYS A 303 -4.77 14.09 -22.21
C LYS A 303 -5.31 14.08 -23.62
N ALA A 304 -4.42 13.91 -24.59
CA ALA A 304 -4.79 13.73 -25.98
C ALA A 304 -3.96 12.62 -26.60
N SER A 305 -4.61 11.75 -27.35
CA SER A 305 -3.94 10.74 -28.19
C SER A 305 -4.50 10.89 -29.58
N VAL A 306 -3.70 11.37 -30.53
CA VAL A 306 -4.15 11.73 -31.87
C VAL A 306 -3.32 11.02 -32.92
N ARG A 307 -3.97 10.33 -33.84
CA ARG A 307 -3.33 9.76 -35.03
C ARG A 307 -3.13 10.84 -36.09
N LEU A 308 -1.95 10.90 -36.66
CA LEU A 308 -1.61 11.93 -37.65
C LEU A 308 -2.10 11.56 -39.07
N ASN A 309 -3.30 10.97 -39.19
CA ASN A 309 -3.90 10.64 -40.47
C ASN A 309 -4.04 11.87 -41.38
N MET A 310 -4.34 13.05 -40.79
CA MET A 310 -4.47 14.30 -41.53
C MET A 310 -3.17 14.78 -42.19
N LEU A 311 -2.02 14.30 -41.66
CA LEU A 311 -0.68 14.57 -42.20
C LEU A 311 -0.16 13.44 -43.07
N SER A 312 -1.04 12.50 -43.50
CA SER A 312 -0.67 11.31 -44.27
C SER A 312 0.30 10.37 -43.53
N MET A 313 0.26 10.40 -42.20
CA MET A 313 1.07 9.58 -41.29
C MET A 313 0.19 8.67 -40.41
N PRO A 314 -0.53 7.67 -41.00
CA PRO A 314 -1.54 6.90 -40.24
C PRO A 314 -0.96 5.99 -39.15
N ASN A 315 0.35 5.72 -39.19
CA ASN A 315 1.02 4.88 -38.20
C ASN A 315 1.70 5.69 -37.10
N VAL A 316 1.53 7.03 -37.10
CA VAL A 316 2.09 7.92 -36.08
C VAL A 316 0.97 8.37 -35.14
N VAL A 317 1.18 8.16 -33.84
CA VAL A 317 0.29 8.63 -32.78
C VAL A 317 1.06 9.65 -31.96
N LEU A 318 0.46 10.81 -31.75
CA LEU A 318 0.93 11.83 -30.81
C LEU A 318 0.15 11.68 -29.50
N THR A 319 0.85 11.56 -28.39
CA THR A 319 0.27 11.47 -27.03
C THR A 319 0.84 12.56 -26.15
#